data_aac8f5edd906f843ec56b66a9694c347
#
_entry.id   aac8f5edd906f843ec56b66a9694c347
#
_cell.length_a   1.000
_cell.length_b   1.000
_cell.length_c   1.000
_cell.angle_alpha   90.00
_cell.angle_beta   90.00
_cell.angle_gamma   90.00
#
_symmetry.space_group_name_H-M   'P 1'
#
loop_
_entity.id
_entity.type
_entity.pdbx_description
1 polymer ?
#
loop_
_entity_poly.entity_id
_entity_poly.type
_entity_poly.pdbx_seq_one_letter_code
_entity_poly.pdbx_strand_id
1 'polypeptide(L)'
;MKKRIAGILTAALIGTTVMGTVAMAAPSGAIDVISREDGSGTRGAFVELFGIEEEKDGEKVDMTTQEASITNNTDVMLTTVAGDENSIGYVSLGSLNDTVKAVKIDGAEATAENVADDTYKVARPFNIVTGDKLSDAAQDFINYI
;
A
#
# COMPACT_ATOMS: atom_id res chain seq x y z
N MET A 1 17.70 33.23 -74.75
CA MET A 1 16.86 32.08 -74.31
C MET A 1 17.22 31.80 -72.85
N LYS A 2 16.37 32.22 -71.92
CA LYS A 2 16.61 32.03 -70.46
C LYS A 2 15.65 30.94 -69.99
N LYS A 3 16.19 29.78 -69.64
CA LYS A 3 15.45 28.69 -69.01
C LYS A 3 15.33 28.95 -67.49
N ARG A 4 14.10 29.11 -66.99
CA ARG A 4 13.80 29.18 -65.56
C ARG A 4 13.55 27.77 -65.03
N ILE A 5 14.37 27.31 -64.08
CA ILE A 5 14.16 26.06 -63.38
C ILE A 5 13.35 26.40 -62.14
N ALA A 6 12.14 25.89 -62.07
CA ALA A 6 11.31 25.99 -60.86
C ALA A 6 11.72 24.89 -59.90
N GLY A 7 12.28 25.25 -58.78
CA GLY A 7 12.59 24.35 -57.66
C GLY A 7 11.32 24.11 -56.83
N ILE A 8 10.91 22.88 -56.69
CA ILE A 8 9.85 22.46 -55.79
C ILE A 8 10.45 22.29 -54.39
N LEU A 9 10.04 23.16 -53.50
CA LEU A 9 10.42 23.06 -52.10
C LEU A 9 9.45 22.13 -51.37
N THR A 10 9.87 20.89 -51.14
CA THR A 10 9.09 19.93 -50.34
C THR A 10 9.38 20.24 -48.87
N ALA A 11 8.45 20.87 -48.17
CA ALA A 11 8.50 21.04 -46.72
C ALA A 11 8.09 19.73 -46.05
N ALA A 12 9.06 19.01 -45.49
CA ALA A 12 8.80 17.88 -44.62
C ALA A 12 8.38 18.42 -43.24
N LEU A 13 7.09 18.30 -42.91
CA LEU A 13 6.61 18.50 -41.52
C LEU A 13 7.04 17.29 -40.70
N ILE A 14 8.11 17.49 -39.93
CA ILE A 14 8.48 16.57 -38.84
C ILE A 14 7.53 16.88 -37.67
N GLY A 15 6.47 16.07 -37.56
CA GLY A 15 5.61 16.08 -36.36
C GLY A 15 6.38 15.53 -35.16
N THR A 16 6.94 16.40 -34.35
CA THR A 16 7.41 16.03 -33.02
C THR A 16 6.19 15.80 -32.14
N THR A 17 5.80 14.53 -31.96
CA THR A 17 4.91 14.13 -30.88
C THR A 17 5.66 14.34 -29.57
N VAL A 18 5.41 15.47 -28.94
CA VAL A 18 5.78 15.67 -27.53
C VAL A 18 4.92 14.69 -26.72
N MET A 19 5.47 13.52 -26.40
CA MET A 19 4.97 12.71 -25.32
C MET A 19 5.17 13.52 -24.03
N GLY A 20 4.12 14.23 -23.64
CA GLY A 20 4.07 14.88 -22.34
C GLY A 20 4.15 13.80 -21.27
N THR A 21 5.32 13.62 -20.68
CA THR A 21 5.41 12.96 -19.39
C THR A 21 4.63 13.84 -18.42
N VAL A 22 3.47 13.37 -18.01
CA VAL A 22 2.76 13.95 -16.88
C VAL A 22 3.66 13.66 -15.68
N ALA A 23 4.57 14.59 -15.38
CA ALA A 23 5.25 14.58 -14.10
C ALA A 23 4.15 14.83 -13.07
N MET A 24 3.69 13.76 -12.41
CA MET A 24 2.91 13.92 -11.19
C MET A 24 3.82 14.68 -10.23
N ALA A 25 3.43 15.91 -9.89
CA ALA A 25 4.11 16.68 -8.86
C ALA A 25 4.15 15.80 -7.60
N ALA A 26 5.33 15.66 -7.02
CA ALA A 26 5.41 15.02 -5.71
C ALA A 26 4.54 15.82 -4.73
N PRO A 27 3.81 15.15 -3.83
CA PRO A 27 3.04 15.83 -2.81
C PRO A 27 3.90 16.86 -2.11
N SER A 28 3.45 18.12 -2.05
CA SER A 28 4.18 19.22 -1.40
C SER A 28 3.62 19.37 0.01
N GLY A 29 4.20 18.68 0.99
CA GLY A 29 3.76 18.76 2.37
C GLY A 29 4.44 17.73 3.27
N ALA A 30 4.19 17.81 4.56
CA ALA A 30 4.51 16.76 5.49
C ALA A 30 3.64 15.54 5.19
N ILE A 31 4.17 14.35 5.46
CA ILE A 31 3.38 13.11 5.37
C ILE A 31 2.55 13.00 6.65
N ASP A 32 1.23 12.85 6.50
CA ASP A 32 0.31 12.61 7.59
C ASP A 32 0.21 11.10 7.87
N VAL A 33 0.77 10.68 8.98
CA VAL A 33 0.78 9.27 9.38
C VAL A 33 -0.52 8.91 10.08
N ILE A 34 -1.25 7.93 9.52
CA ILE A 34 -2.45 7.38 10.14
C ILE A 34 -2.13 6.00 10.68
N SER A 35 -2.34 5.81 11.99
CA SER A 35 -2.07 4.55 12.67
C SER A 35 -3.32 3.97 13.32
N ARG A 36 -3.21 2.76 13.84
CA ARG A 36 -4.27 2.08 14.58
C ARG A 36 -4.05 2.23 16.08
N GLU A 37 -5.12 2.01 16.81
CA GLU A 37 -5.15 1.99 18.27
C GLU A 37 -4.23 0.93 18.88
N ASP A 38 -3.88 1.10 20.15
CA ASP A 38 -3.13 0.11 20.92
C ASP A 38 -3.94 -1.20 21.02
N GLY A 39 -3.25 -2.34 20.91
CA GLY A 39 -3.88 -3.66 20.90
C GLY A 39 -4.42 -4.08 19.53
N SER A 40 -4.35 -3.24 18.49
CA SER A 40 -4.66 -3.67 17.13
C SER A 40 -3.65 -4.69 16.63
N GLY A 41 -4.14 -5.89 16.27
CA GLY A 41 -3.30 -6.93 15.66
C GLY A 41 -2.66 -6.51 14.34
N THR A 42 -3.34 -5.65 13.55
CA THR A 42 -2.80 -5.08 12.31
C THR A 42 -1.66 -4.10 12.61
N ARG A 43 -1.78 -3.28 13.66
CA ARG A 43 -0.69 -2.39 14.13
C ARG A 43 0.52 -3.20 14.57
N GLY A 44 0.32 -4.20 15.43
CA GLY A 44 1.41 -5.04 15.88
C GLY A 44 2.14 -5.74 14.73
N ALA A 45 1.39 -6.28 13.75
CA ALA A 45 1.98 -6.86 12.54
C ALA A 45 2.77 -5.84 11.72
N PHE A 46 2.24 -4.65 11.51
CA PHE A 46 2.90 -3.58 10.77
C PHE A 46 4.21 -3.16 11.43
N VAL A 47 4.16 -2.86 12.72
CA VAL A 47 5.32 -2.41 13.50
C VAL A 47 6.44 -3.46 13.51
N GLU A 48 6.08 -4.74 13.71
CA GLU A 48 7.01 -5.85 13.70
C GLU A 48 7.64 -6.08 12.32
N LEU A 49 6.81 -6.22 11.26
CA LEU A 49 7.27 -6.57 9.93
C LEU A 49 8.09 -5.46 9.24
N PHE A 50 7.83 -4.21 9.59
CA PHE A 50 8.61 -3.07 9.08
C PHE A 50 9.76 -2.64 10.00
N GLY A 51 9.96 -3.33 11.14
CA GLY A 51 11.02 -3.00 12.07
C GLY A 51 10.87 -1.61 12.70
N ILE A 52 9.61 -1.17 12.95
CA ILE A 52 9.29 0.09 13.61
C ILE A 52 9.31 -0.08 15.13
N GLU A 53 9.78 -1.19 15.64
CA GLU A 53 9.97 -1.42 17.07
C GLU A 53 11.45 -1.41 17.42
N GLU A 54 11.76 -0.90 18.59
CA GLU A 54 13.10 -0.94 19.19
C GLU A 54 13.08 -1.75 20.46
N GLU A 55 14.17 -2.46 20.74
CA GLU A 55 14.36 -3.11 22.03
C GLU A 55 14.95 -2.11 23.03
N LYS A 56 14.21 -1.84 24.12
CA LYS A 56 14.64 -0.98 25.24
C LYS A 56 14.46 -1.75 26.53
N ASP A 57 15.53 -1.92 27.27
CA ASP A 57 15.54 -2.62 28.57
C ASP A 57 14.96 -4.06 28.51
N GLY A 58 15.11 -4.74 27.37
CA GLY A 58 14.58 -6.08 27.13
C GLY A 58 13.10 -6.14 26.73
N GLU A 59 12.48 -5.00 26.49
CA GLU A 59 11.11 -4.88 26.00
C GLU A 59 11.07 -4.28 24.59
N LYS A 60 10.16 -4.76 23.75
CA LYS A 60 9.91 -4.20 22.44
C LYS A 60 9.01 -2.98 22.56
N VAL A 61 9.48 -1.84 22.07
CA VAL A 61 8.79 -0.54 22.12
C VAL A 61 8.40 -0.13 20.71
N ASP A 62 7.12 0.13 20.48
CA ASP A 62 6.59 0.69 19.25
C ASP A 62 7.09 2.14 19.07
N MET A 63 7.82 2.38 18.00
CA MET A 63 8.41 3.67 17.64
C MET A 63 7.57 4.46 16.63
N THR A 64 6.30 4.12 16.47
CA THR A 64 5.36 4.93 15.68
C THR A 64 5.41 6.38 16.17
N THR A 65 5.46 7.33 15.23
CA THR A 65 5.51 8.76 15.60
C THR A 65 4.35 9.16 16.53
N GLN A 66 4.64 10.00 17.50
CA GLN A 66 3.64 10.54 18.45
C GLN A 66 2.66 11.50 17.76
N GLU A 67 2.99 11.97 16.56
CA GLU A 67 2.14 12.85 15.75
C GLU A 67 1.14 12.07 14.89
N ALA A 68 1.20 10.72 14.90
CA ALA A 68 0.28 9.90 14.12
C ALA A 68 -1.17 10.08 14.59
N SER A 69 -2.07 10.28 13.64
CA SER A 69 -3.51 10.24 13.87
C SER A 69 -3.95 8.80 14.13
N ILE A 70 -4.60 8.55 15.25
CA ILE A 70 -5.00 7.20 15.66
C ILE A 70 -6.45 6.93 15.26
N THR A 71 -6.66 5.83 14.55
CA THR A 71 -7.99 5.30 14.22
C THR A 71 -8.23 3.97 14.93
N ASN A 72 -9.49 3.68 15.26
CA ASN A 72 -9.89 2.42 15.89
C ASN A 72 -10.68 1.49 14.97
N ASN A 73 -10.66 1.77 13.67
CA ASN A 73 -11.51 1.08 12.70
C ASN A 73 -10.85 1.11 11.33
N THR A 74 -10.93 0.00 10.59
CA THR A 74 -10.37 -0.13 9.24
C THR A 74 -11.03 0.79 8.22
N ASP A 75 -12.36 0.96 8.29
CA ASP A 75 -13.08 1.83 7.36
C ASP A 75 -12.73 3.31 7.60
N VAL A 76 -12.52 3.70 8.85
CA VAL A 76 -12.03 5.05 9.20
C VAL A 76 -10.62 5.26 8.67
N MET A 77 -9.73 4.25 8.78
CA MET A 77 -8.40 4.29 8.19
C MET A 77 -8.47 4.57 6.68
N LEU A 78 -9.22 3.74 5.95
CA LEU A 78 -9.39 3.87 4.49
C LEU A 78 -9.97 5.23 4.10
N THR A 79 -11.02 5.68 4.79
CA THR A 79 -11.67 6.95 4.51
C THR A 79 -10.75 8.14 4.78
N THR A 80 -9.95 8.10 5.84
CA THR A 80 -8.99 9.15 6.18
C THR A 80 -7.91 9.26 5.12
N VAL A 81 -7.31 8.12 4.74
CA VAL A 81 -6.28 8.08 3.68
C VAL A 81 -6.85 8.50 2.32
N ALA A 82 -8.07 8.09 1.99
CA ALA A 82 -8.72 8.50 0.73
C ALA A 82 -9.04 10.00 0.68
N GLY A 83 -9.22 10.64 1.83
CA GLY A 83 -9.55 12.06 1.96
C GLY A 83 -8.37 13.03 1.97
N ASP A 84 -7.14 12.52 2.07
CA ASP A 84 -5.93 13.32 2.18
C ASP A 84 -4.78 12.74 1.35
N GLU A 85 -4.35 13.48 0.33
CA GLU A 85 -3.29 13.06 -0.60
C GLU A 85 -1.90 12.95 0.03
N ASN A 86 -1.68 13.55 1.20
CA ASN A 86 -0.43 13.46 1.95
C ASN A 86 -0.44 12.35 2.98
N SER A 87 -1.56 11.66 3.19
CA SER A 87 -1.67 10.65 4.23
C SER A 87 -1.20 9.28 3.78
N ILE A 88 -0.65 8.54 4.75
CA ILE A 88 -0.26 7.14 4.62
C ILE A 88 -0.82 6.34 5.80
N GLY A 89 -1.30 5.14 5.52
CA GLY A 89 -1.82 4.23 6.53
C GLY A 89 -1.59 2.77 6.13
N TYR A 90 -2.13 1.85 6.91
CA TYR A 90 -2.02 0.43 6.65
C TYR A 90 -3.31 -0.31 7.02
N VAL A 91 -3.61 -1.34 6.26
CA VAL A 91 -4.76 -2.21 6.47
C VAL A 91 -4.39 -3.66 6.15
N SER A 92 -5.20 -4.60 6.59
CA SER A 92 -5.08 -5.99 6.13
C SER A 92 -5.46 -6.11 4.66
N LEU A 93 -4.80 -7.01 3.93
CA LEU A 93 -5.03 -7.22 2.49
C LEU A 93 -6.51 -7.48 2.17
N GLY A 94 -7.21 -8.27 2.99
CA GLY A 94 -8.64 -8.56 2.80
C GLY A 94 -9.58 -7.37 2.99
N SER A 95 -9.08 -6.25 3.54
CA SER A 95 -9.84 -5.00 3.70
C SER A 95 -9.46 -3.93 2.69
N LEU A 96 -8.41 -4.15 1.91
CA LEU A 96 -7.97 -3.22 0.88
C LEU A 96 -9.03 -3.09 -0.22
N ASN A 97 -9.28 -1.87 -0.68
CA ASN A 97 -10.23 -1.59 -1.76
C ASN A 97 -9.73 -0.45 -2.66
N ASP A 98 -10.47 -0.15 -3.72
CA ASP A 98 -10.10 0.80 -4.76
C ASP A 98 -10.23 2.28 -4.35
N THR A 99 -10.62 2.59 -3.12
CA THR A 99 -10.71 3.98 -2.63
C THR A 99 -9.35 4.57 -2.29
N VAL A 100 -8.33 3.73 -2.12
CA VAL A 100 -6.96 4.09 -1.80
C VAL A 100 -5.98 3.43 -2.77
N LYS A 101 -4.79 4.00 -2.89
CA LYS A 101 -3.70 3.42 -3.67
C LYS A 101 -2.84 2.52 -2.80
N ALA A 102 -2.82 1.21 -3.10
CA ALA A 102 -1.84 0.32 -2.50
C ALA A 102 -0.42 0.63 -3.00
N VAL A 103 0.54 0.74 -2.10
CA VAL A 103 1.95 0.88 -2.45
C VAL A 103 2.59 -0.49 -2.60
N LYS A 104 3.53 -0.59 -3.55
CA LYS A 104 4.37 -1.77 -3.70
C LYS A 104 5.46 -1.78 -2.62
N ILE A 105 5.74 -2.94 -2.08
CA ILE A 105 6.86 -3.14 -1.15
C ILE A 105 7.92 -3.94 -1.88
N ASP A 106 9.13 -3.40 -1.95
CA ASP A 106 10.26 -3.96 -2.71
C ASP A 106 9.91 -4.30 -4.18
N GLY A 107 9.00 -3.50 -4.77
CA GLY A 107 8.51 -3.68 -6.13
C GLY A 107 7.37 -4.70 -6.29
N ALA A 108 7.02 -5.45 -5.24
CA ALA A 108 5.92 -6.41 -5.23
C ALA A 108 4.58 -5.75 -4.87
N GLU A 109 3.51 -6.15 -5.54
CA GLU A 109 2.14 -5.77 -5.22
C GLU A 109 1.57 -6.66 -4.10
N ALA A 110 0.73 -6.07 -3.24
CA ALA A 110 0.01 -6.79 -2.20
C ALA A 110 -1.16 -7.59 -2.83
N THR A 111 -0.88 -8.80 -3.29
CA THR A 111 -1.88 -9.73 -3.82
C THR A 111 -1.78 -11.08 -3.13
N ALA A 112 -2.87 -11.85 -3.15
CA ALA A 112 -2.89 -13.19 -2.56
C ALA A 112 -1.84 -14.10 -3.23
N GLU A 113 -1.65 -14.00 -4.56
CA GLU A 113 -0.66 -14.75 -5.30
C GLU A 113 0.76 -14.42 -4.84
N ASN A 114 1.09 -13.11 -4.75
CA ASN A 114 2.42 -12.66 -4.34
C ASN A 114 2.74 -12.98 -2.87
N VAL A 115 1.72 -13.10 -2.03
CA VAL A 115 1.88 -13.61 -0.65
C VAL A 115 2.12 -15.11 -0.65
N ALA A 116 1.40 -15.87 -1.46
CA ALA A 116 1.50 -17.32 -1.52
C ALA A 116 2.82 -17.82 -2.10
N ASP A 117 3.44 -17.07 -3.02
CA ASP A 117 4.73 -17.40 -3.65
C ASP A 117 5.94 -16.69 -3.00
N ASP A 118 5.74 -16.04 -1.85
CA ASP A 118 6.77 -15.29 -1.12
C ASP A 118 7.38 -14.09 -1.87
N THR A 119 6.77 -13.62 -2.94
CA THR A 119 7.19 -12.40 -3.64
C THR A 119 6.89 -11.16 -2.79
N TYR A 120 5.72 -11.12 -2.15
CA TYR A 120 5.34 -10.09 -1.19
C TYR A 120 5.64 -10.56 0.24
N LYS A 121 6.68 -10.00 0.85
CA LYS A 121 7.24 -10.50 2.12
C LYS A 121 6.57 -9.95 3.38
N VAL A 122 5.73 -8.91 3.26
CA VAL A 122 5.04 -8.31 4.40
C VAL A 122 3.76 -9.08 4.67
N ALA A 123 3.90 -10.29 5.17
CA ALA A 123 2.80 -11.19 5.49
C ALA A 123 3.11 -12.01 6.74
N ARG A 124 2.08 -12.43 7.43
CA ARG A 124 2.18 -13.42 8.50
C ARG A 124 0.92 -14.28 8.56
N PRO A 125 1.02 -15.53 9.00
CA PRO A 125 -0.11 -16.43 9.08
C PRO A 125 -1.09 -16.00 10.20
N PHE A 126 -2.37 -16.26 10.00
CA PHE A 126 -3.33 -16.26 11.07
C PHE A 126 -3.29 -17.60 11.82
N ASN A 127 -3.44 -17.53 13.13
CA ASN A 127 -3.55 -18.74 13.96
C ASN A 127 -4.98 -18.89 14.42
N ILE A 128 -5.55 -20.09 14.21
CA ILE A 128 -6.84 -20.46 14.75
C ILE A 128 -6.62 -21.11 16.12
N VAL A 129 -7.26 -20.58 17.15
CA VAL A 129 -7.16 -21.13 18.49
C VAL A 129 -8.49 -21.79 18.84
N THR A 130 -8.42 -23.04 19.31
CA THR A 130 -9.59 -23.80 19.71
C THR A 130 -9.46 -24.24 21.16
N GLY A 131 -10.58 -24.47 21.80
CA GLY A 131 -10.61 -25.18 23.10
C GLY A 131 -10.41 -26.70 22.91
N ASP A 132 -10.26 -27.41 24.03
CA ASP A 132 -10.05 -28.86 24.04
C ASP A 132 -11.22 -29.67 23.43
N LYS A 133 -12.39 -29.06 23.35
CA LYS A 133 -13.60 -29.70 22.77
C LYS A 133 -14.15 -28.74 21.72
N LEU A 134 -14.24 -29.22 20.50
CA LEU A 134 -14.93 -28.58 19.39
C LEU A 134 -16.31 -29.17 19.21
N SER A 135 -17.28 -28.31 18.89
CA SER A 135 -18.54 -28.77 18.33
C SER A 135 -18.36 -29.17 16.87
N ASP A 136 -19.24 -30.03 16.36
CA ASP A 136 -19.23 -30.46 14.96
C ASP A 136 -19.29 -29.23 14.01
N ALA A 137 -20.08 -28.23 14.35
CA ALA A 137 -20.18 -26.99 13.58
C ALA A 137 -18.89 -26.19 13.57
N ALA A 138 -18.14 -26.11 14.70
CA ALA A 138 -16.86 -25.45 14.75
C ALA A 138 -15.79 -26.19 13.97
N GLN A 139 -15.83 -27.54 14.02
CA GLN A 139 -14.93 -28.38 13.22
C GLN A 139 -15.21 -28.23 11.72
N ASP A 140 -16.48 -28.20 11.33
CA ASP A 140 -16.89 -28.00 9.94
C ASP A 140 -16.42 -26.63 9.41
N PHE A 141 -16.55 -25.58 10.21
CA PHE A 141 -16.02 -24.25 9.85
C PHE A 141 -14.50 -24.25 9.64
N ILE A 142 -13.73 -24.91 10.54
CA ILE A 142 -12.28 -25.02 10.39
C ILE A 142 -11.89 -25.78 9.12
N ASN A 143 -12.67 -26.81 8.77
CA ASN A 143 -12.41 -27.58 7.55
C ASN A 143 -12.76 -26.81 6.26
N TYR A 144 -13.62 -25.79 6.38
CA TYR A 144 -14.04 -24.93 5.26
C TYR A 144 -13.00 -23.84 4.93
N ILE A 145 -12.31 -23.28 5.93
CA ILE A 145 -11.30 -22.22 5.76
C ILE A 145 -9.90 -22.81 5.56
#